data_29dccbd7e5f77a71e4538f2ad0839809
#
_entry.id   29dccbd7e5f77a71e4538f2ad0839809
#
_cell.length_a   1.000
_cell.length_b   1.000
_cell.length_c   1.000
_cell.angle_alpha   90.00
_cell.angle_beta   90.00
_cell.angle_gamma   90.00
#
_symmetry.space_group_name_H-M   'P 1'
#
loop_
_entity.id
_entity.type
_entity.pdbx_description
1 polymer ?
#
loop_
_entity_poly.entity_id
_entity_poly.type
_entity_poly.pdbx_seq_one_letter_code
_entity_poly.pdbx_strand_id
1 'polypeptide(L)'
;MQQRLPSLLEHPVAFAHRGGKAHAPENTIEAFRLGLKLGATGLESDVWLTSDGVPVLEHDGVVRSRFSRRAIGDLRRNQLPSFIPTLAELIDECGTSYHLSLDLKAPNVGLRVLDVVGEVGPELLPRLWLCEPLWQDLLPLRDHAEGAKLVDSTRLSRIKEGPERRAATLASEGIDAINLHHTDWSGGLVTLFHRFDICAIAWDLQFEHLLRPILRMGIDGVHSDWVDRMMDAYRAELGAPQL
;
A
#
# COMPACT_ATOMS: atom_id res chain seq x y z
N MET A 1 -18.66 -25.67 0.54
CA MET A 1 -17.91 -24.41 0.58
C MET A 1 -16.48 -24.72 1.01
N GLN A 2 -15.50 -24.20 0.33
CA GLN A 2 -14.09 -24.33 0.77
C GLN A 2 -13.92 -23.47 2.03
N GLN A 3 -13.37 -24.05 3.09
CA GLN A 3 -13.14 -23.34 4.35
C GLN A 3 -12.10 -22.24 4.12
N ARG A 4 -12.37 -21.03 4.59
CA ARG A 4 -11.42 -19.91 4.57
C ARG A 4 -10.27 -20.20 5.54
N LEU A 5 -9.02 -19.95 5.13
CA LEU A 5 -7.87 -19.97 6.02
C LEU A 5 -7.87 -18.68 6.89
N PRO A 6 -7.31 -18.73 8.11
CA PRO A 6 -7.22 -17.56 8.96
C PRO A 6 -6.23 -16.53 8.36
N SER A 7 -6.52 -15.25 8.53
CA SER A 7 -5.59 -14.13 8.32
C SER A 7 -4.97 -13.71 9.65
N LEU A 8 -3.81 -13.04 9.63
CA LEU A 8 -3.20 -12.45 10.82
C LEU A 8 -3.99 -11.23 11.29
N LEU A 9 -4.49 -10.43 10.34
CA LEU A 9 -5.38 -9.33 10.66
C LEU A 9 -6.81 -9.86 10.85
N GLU A 10 -7.48 -9.42 11.89
CA GLU A 10 -8.88 -9.73 12.15
C GLU A 10 -9.76 -9.30 10.97
N HIS A 11 -9.46 -8.12 10.42
CA HIS A 11 -10.08 -7.55 9.25
C HIS A 11 -9.00 -7.28 8.17
N PRO A 12 -8.93 -8.10 7.12
CA PRO A 12 -8.03 -7.83 5.99
C PRO A 12 -8.27 -6.47 5.36
N VAL A 13 -7.20 -5.80 4.95
CA VAL A 13 -7.32 -4.44 4.40
C VAL A 13 -7.68 -4.48 2.92
N ALA A 14 -8.67 -3.67 2.53
CA ALA A 14 -9.08 -3.45 1.15
C ALA A 14 -8.49 -2.11 0.67
N PHE A 15 -7.34 -2.15 -0.01
CA PHE A 15 -6.64 -0.96 -0.50
C PHE A 15 -7.16 -0.52 -1.87
N ALA A 16 -7.66 0.72 -1.96
CA ALA A 16 -7.99 1.38 -3.22
C ALA A 16 -6.68 1.81 -3.91
N HIS A 17 -6.24 1.06 -4.94
CA HIS A 17 -5.00 1.32 -5.68
C HIS A 17 -5.06 2.68 -6.37
N ARG A 18 -4.13 3.59 -6.02
CA ARG A 18 -4.07 4.99 -6.44
C ARG A 18 -5.39 5.75 -6.21
N GLY A 19 -6.10 5.43 -5.10
CA GLY A 19 -7.40 5.98 -4.78
C GLY A 19 -8.58 5.32 -5.49
N GLY A 20 -8.37 4.22 -6.23
CA GLY A 20 -9.41 3.58 -7.06
C GLY A 20 -9.43 4.15 -8.47
N LYS A 21 -8.31 4.05 -9.17
CA LYS A 21 -8.07 4.65 -10.50
C LYS A 21 -9.04 4.24 -11.61
N ALA A 22 -9.85 3.18 -11.38
CA ALA A 22 -10.91 2.82 -12.32
C ALA A 22 -12.13 3.76 -12.25
N HIS A 23 -12.25 4.59 -11.20
CA HIS A 23 -13.41 5.42 -10.93
C HIS A 23 -13.14 6.93 -11.04
N ALA A 24 -11.88 7.36 -10.84
CA ALA A 24 -11.45 8.76 -10.90
C ALA A 24 -9.98 8.86 -11.35
N PRO A 25 -9.49 10.05 -11.73
CA PRO A 25 -8.08 10.24 -12.07
C PRO A 25 -7.17 9.79 -10.90
N GLU A 26 -6.22 8.89 -11.21
CA GLU A 26 -5.35 8.27 -10.21
C GLU A 26 -4.54 9.28 -9.39
N ASN A 27 -4.24 8.94 -8.12
CA ASN A 27 -3.42 9.73 -7.21
C ASN A 27 -3.93 11.18 -7.01
N THR A 28 -5.25 11.40 -7.08
CA THR A 28 -5.90 12.69 -6.78
C THR A 28 -6.73 12.61 -5.50
N ILE A 29 -6.94 13.74 -4.84
CA ILE A 29 -7.84 13.83 -3.67
C ILE A 29 -9.24 13.33 -4.00
N GLU A 30 -9.74 13.61 -5.21
CA GLU A 30 -11.03 13.10 -5.68
C GLU A 30 -11.06 11.57 -5.67
N ALA A 31 -10.02 10.91 -6.22
CA ALA A 31 -9.93 9.45 -6.26
C ALA A 31 -9.86 8.86 -4.85
N PHE A 32 -9.06 9.42 -3.96
CA PHE A 32 -8.92 8.95 -2.58
C PHE A 32 -10.23 9.05 -1.80
N ARG A 33 -10.91 10.19 -1.87
CA ARG A 33 -12.23 10.38 -1.25
C ARG A 33 -13.27 9.40 -1.81
N LEU A 34 -13.25 9.19 -3.14
CA LEU A 34 -14.17 8.26 -3.78
C LEU A 34 -13.89 6.81 -3.37
N GLY A 35 -12.62 6.41 -3.29
CA GLY A 35 -12.23 5.07 -2.81
C GLY A 35 -12.77 4.79 -1.41
N LEU A 36 -12.59 5.71 -0.47
CA LEU A 36 -13.15 5.59 0.89
C LEU A 36 -14.69 5.58 0.88
N LYS A 37 -15.31 6.44 0.09
CA LYS A 37 -16.79 6.49 -0.06
C LYS A 37 -17.37 5.18 -0.61
N LEU A 38 -16.64 4.47 -1.47
CA LEU A 38 -17.03 3.15 -1.99
C LEU A 38 -16.81 2.02 -0.97
N GLY A 39 -16.17 2.34 0.17
CA GLY A 39 -16.03 1.45 1.31
C GLY A 39 -14.65 0.79 1.43
N ALA A 40 -13.64 1.23 0.68
CA ALA A 40 -12.27 0.80 0.90
C ALA A 40 -11.83 1.11 2.33
N THR A 41 -11.14 0.16 2.98
CA THR A 41 -10.60 0.34 4.34
C THR A 41 -9.15 0.85 4.31
N GLY A 42 -8.57 0.94 3.11
CA GLY A 42 -7.23 1.48 2.89
C GLY A 42 -7.14 2.21 1.56
N LEU A 43 -6.18 3.12 1.50
CA LEU A 43 -5.73 3.81 0.29
C LEU A 43 -4.32 3.35 -0.06
N GLU A 44 -4.01 3.34 -1.34
CA GLU A 44 -2.65 3.11 -1.81
C GLU A 44 -2.24 4.22 -2.77
N SER A 45 -0.94 4.56 -2.76
CA SER A 45 -0.35 5.54 -3.65
C SER A 45 1.16 5.36 -3.77
N ASP A 46 1.75 6.02 -4.77
CA ASP A 46 3.19 6.13 -4.97
C ASP A 46 3.69 7.48 -4.48
N VAL A 47 4.74 7.52 -3.65
CA VAL A 47 5.24 8.76 -3.05
C VAL A 47 6.61 9.15 -3.57
N TRP A 48 6.75 10.39 -4.01
CA TRP A 48 7.97 11.02 -4.48
C TRP A 48 8.34 12.22 -3.60
N LEU A 49 9.62 12.64 -3.65
CA LEU A 49 10.07 13.88 -3.06
C LEU A 49 10.29 14.96 -4.12
N THR A 50 9.77 16.15 -3.86
CA THR A 50 10.16 17.36 -4.60
C THR A 50 11.57 17.81 -4.25
N SER A 51 12.15 18.72 -5.04
CA SER A 51 13.49 19.26 -4.76
C SER A 51 13.59 20.05 -3.44
N ASP A 52 12.48 20.49 -2.88
CA ASP A 52 12.36 21.13 -1.57
C ASP A 52 11.86 20.18 -0.46
N GLY A 53 11.90 18.85 -0.71
CA GLY A 53 11.67 17.81 0.30
C GLY A 53 10.21 17.61 0.69
N VAL A 54 9.26 17.99 -0.15
CA VAL A 54 7.82 17.75 0.09
C VAL A 54 7.39 16.41 -0.49
N PRO A 55 6.82 15.48 0.29
CA PRO A 55 6.24 14.24 -0.23
C PRO A 55 4.98 14.53 -1.05
N VAL A 56 4.95 14.04 -2.29
CA VAL A 56 3.83 14.20 -3.22
C VAL A 56 3.43 12.86 -3.82
N LEU A 57 2.16 12.73 -4.20
CA LEU A 57 1.57 11.47 -4.64
C LEU A 57 1.38 11.45 -6.16
N GLU A 58 2.17 10.63 -6.84
CA GLU A 58 2.14 10.50 -8.30
C GLU A 58 2.86 9.19 -8.71
N HIS A 59 2.36 8.51 -9.74
CA HIS A 59 2.91 7.20 -10.12
C HIS A 59 4.24 7.26 -10.87
N ASP A 60 4.30 8.08 -11.93
CA ASP A 60 5.41 8.07 -12.90
C ASP A 60 6.64 8.85 -12.42
N GLY A 61 6.52 9.67 -11.36
CA GLY A 61 7.57 10.56 -10.87
C GLY A 61 7.89 11.72 -11.81
N VAL A 62 6.97 12.04 -12.73
CA VAL A 62 7.21 13.06 -13.77
C VAL A 62 5.98 13.90 -14.05
N VAL A 63 6.20 15.19 -14.18
CA VAL A 63 5.21 16.13 -14.71
C VAL A 63 5.37 16.22 -16.22
N ARG A 64 4.29 15.92 -16.94
CA ARG A 64 4.22 16.00 -18.40
C ARG A 64 3.50 17.27 -18.82
N SER A 65 4.08 18.01 -19.75
CA SER A 65 3.42 19.10 -20.47
C SER A 65 3.48 18.84 -21.97
N ARG A 66 2.83 19.70 -22.76
CA ARG A 66 2.82 19.54 -24.24
C ARG A 66 4.24 19.47 -24.84
N PHE A 67 5.22 20.08 -24.21
CA PHE A 67 6.58 20.24 -24.77
C PHE A 67 7.70 19.75 -23.86
N SER A 68 7.40 19.25 -22.65
CA SER A 68 8.42 18.86 -21.69
C SER A 68 7.97 17.72 -20.80
N ARG A 69 8.96 16.95 -20.33
CA ARG A 69 8.85 15.97 -19.26
C ARG A 69 9.89 16.33 -18.20
N ARG A 70 9.46 16.62 -16.99
CA ARG A 70 10.34 17.00 -15.88
C ARG A 70 10.13 16.06 -14.71
N ALA A 71 11.22 15.59 -14.11
CA ALA A 71 11.14 14.75 -12.92
C ALA A 71 10.63 15.58 -11.73
N ILE A 72 9.80 14.95 -10.86
CA ILE A 72 9.29 15.59 -9.64
C ILE A 72 10.44 16.03 -8.73
N GLY A 73 11.49 15.21 -8.61
CA GLY A 73 12.68 15.53 -7.82
C GLY A 73 13.45 16.78 -8.27
N ASP A 74 13.25 17.25 -9.51
CA ASP A 74 13.85 18.48 -10.04
C ASP A 74 12.97 19.72 -9.81
N LEU A 75 11.76 19.54 -9.28
CA LEU A 75 10.75 20.58 -9.14
C LEU A 75 10.45 20.86 -7.67
N ARG A 76 10.25 22.13 -7.32
CA ARG A 76 9.66 22.51 -6.04
C ARG A 76 8.17 22.25 -6.03
N ARG A 77 7.58 22.08 -4.83
CA ARG A 77 6.14 21.87 -4.70
C ARG A 77 5.30 22.93 -5.44
N ASN A 78 5.69 24.20 -5.37
CA ASN A 78 4.98 25.30 -6.02
C ASN A 78 5.08 25.31 -7.56
N GLN A 79 5.90 24.44 -8.14
CA GLN A 79 6.05 24.27 -9.59
C GLN A 79 5.25 23.06 -10.11
N LEU A 80 4.66 22.26 -9.21
CA LEU A 80 3.83 21.12 -9.56
C LEU A 80 2.39 21.56 -9.83
N PRO A 81 1.66 20.86 -10.75
CA PRO A 81 0.23 21.03 -10.90
C PRO A 81 -0.53 20.82 -9.59
N SER A 82 -1.61 21.56 -9.39
CA SER A 82 -2.44 21.46 -8.18
C SER A 82 -3.15 20.11 -8.02
N PHE A 83 -3.33 19.35 -9.09
CA PHE A 83 -3.96 18.04 -9.04
C PHE A 83 -3.02 16.92 -8.51
N ILE A 84 -1.70 17.18 -8.40
CA ILE A 84 -0.75 16.29 -7.72
C ILE A 84 -0.76 16.67 -6.24
N PRO A 85 -1.42 15.91 -5.35
CA PRO A 85 -1.50 16.28 -3.95
C PRO A 85 -0.19 15.99 -3.20
N THR A 86 0.02 16.70 -2.11
CA THR A 86 1.00 16.32 -1.10
C THR A 86 0.43 15.25 -0.17
N LEU A 87 1.29 14.56 0.55
CA LEU A 87 0.87 13.63 1.60
C LEU A 87 0.08 14.35 2.71
N ALA A 88 0.48 15.56 3.09
CA ALA A 88 -0.25 16.36 4.07
C ALA A 88 -1.66 16.71 3.59
N GLU A 89 -1.82 17.13 2.32
CA GLU A 89 -3.14 17.40 1.73
C GLU A 89 -4.03 16.14 1.70
N LEU A 90 -3.46 14.95 1.44
CA LEU A 90 -4.21 13.69 1.55
C LEU A 90 -4.76 13.47 2.96
N ILE A 91 -3.92 13.65 3.99
CA ILE A 91 -4.30 13.45 5.39
C ILE A 91 -5.35 14.48 5.81
N ASP A 92 -5.16 15.75 5.47
CA ASP A 92 -6.13 16.82 5.77
C ASP A 92 -7.50 16.57 5.14
N GLU A 93 -7.53 16.07 3.91
CA GLU A 93 -8.75 15.93 3.11
C GLU A 93 -9.49 14.60 3.34
N CYS A 94 -8.77 13.54 3.74
CA CYS A 94 -9.32 12.20 3.94
C CYS A 94 -9.33 11.76 5.41
N GLY A 95 -8.69 12.52 6.31
CA GLY A 95 -8.55 12.17 7.72
C GLY A 95 -7.53 11.06 7.95
N THR A 96 -7.65 10.34 9.07
CA THR A 96 -6.70 9.30 9.52
C THR A 96 -7.35 7.94 9.79
N SER A 97 -8.66 7.81 9.53
CA SER A 97 -9.42 6.59 9.83
C SER A 97 -9.44 5.62 8.63
N TYR A 98 -8.25 5.24 8.13
CA TYR A 98 -8.04 4.24 7.08
C TYR A 98 -6.60 3.73 7.12
N HIS A 99 -6.28 2.62 6.46
CA HIS A 99 -4.92 2.19 6.22
C HIS A 99 -4.33 2.93 5.02
N LEU A 100 -3.06 3.34 5.08
CA LEU A 100 -2.36 3.98 3.98
C LEU A 100 -1.14 3.15 3.56
N SER A 101 -1.14 2.64 2.34
CA SER A 101 0.00 1.95 1.73
C SER A 101 0.73 2.89 0.78
N LEU A 102 2.02 3.10 0.98
CA LEU A 102 2.84 3.98 0.16
C LEU A 102 4.02 3.24 -0.44
N ASP A 103 4.06 3.16 -1.76
CA ASP A 103 5.24 2.74 -2.51
C ASP A 103 6.27 3.88 -2.51
N LEU A 104 7.43 3.65 -1.90
CA LEU A 104 8.50 4.63 -1.78
C LEU A 104 9.29 4.70 -3.09
N LYS A 105 9.24 5.83 -3.81
CA LYS A 105 9.82 5.97 -5.16
C LYS A 105 11.05 6.86 -5.23
N ALA A 106 11.51 7.39 -4.11
CA ALA A 106 12.68 8.28 -4.07
C ALA A 106 13.58 7.96 -2.86
N PRO A 107 14.90 8.17 -2.95
CA PRO A 107 15.79 8.02 -1.80
C PRO A 107 15.33 8.88 -0.61
N ASN A 108 15.44 8.32 0.60
CA ASN A 108 15.07 8.99 1.87
C ASN A 108 13.60 9.45 1.99
N VAL A 109 12.72 9.09 1.03
CA VAL A 109 11.32 9.49 1.10
C VAL A 109 10.60 8.87 2.30
N GLY A 110 10.98 7.66 2.71
CA GLY A 110 10.36 6.97 3.85
C GLY A 110 10.49 7.73 5.17
N LEU A 111 11.67 8.26 5.49
CA LEU A 111 11.87 9.10 6.69
C LEU A 111 11.00 10.36 6.61
N ARG A 112 10.97 11.02 5.45
CA ARG A 112 10.16 12.22 5.30
C ARG A 112 8.65 11.96 5.35
N VAL A 113 8.21 10.78 4.89
CA VAL A 113 6.81 10.31 5.08
C VAL A 113 6.49 10.16 6.56
N LEU A 114 7.35 9.49 7.33
CA LEU A 114 7.18 9.30 8.78
C LEU A 114 7.11 10.65 9.52
N ASP A 115 8.02 11.59 9.19
CA ASP A 115 8.00 12.95 9.75
C ASP A 115 6.65 13.64 9.48
N VAL A 116 6.20 13.67 8.21
CA VAL A 116 4.95 14.35 7.84
C VAL A 116 3.75 13.70 8.51
N VAL A 117 3.65 12.35 8.53
CA VAL A 117 2.54 11.66 9.19
C VAL A 117 2.56 11.92 10.70
N GLY A 118 3.73 11.89 11.33
CA GLY A 118 3.90 12.22 12.75
C GLY A 118 3.49 13.66 13.09
N GLU A 119 3.71 14.61 12.16
CA GLU A 119 3.35 16.03 12.34
C GLU A 119 1.85 16.31 12.14
N VAL A 120 1.21 15.72 11.10
CA VAL A 120 -0.14 16.13 10.67
C VAL A 120 -1.24 15.10 10.97
N GLY A 121 -0.89 13.84 11.24
CA GLY A 121 -1.86 12.79 11.52
C GLY A 121 -1.25 11.56 12.20
N PRO A 122 -0.69 11.71 13.43
CA PRO A 122 0.04 10.64 14.12
C PRO A 122 -0.82 9.38 14.35
N GLU A 123 -2.14 9.50 14.41
CA GLU A 123 -3.06 8.38 14.54
C GLU A 123 -3.03 7.44 13.32
N LEU A 124 -2.49 7.90 12.19
CA LEU A 124 -2.33 7.10 10.98
C LEU A 124 -1.10 6.17 11.05
N LEU A 125 -0.08 6.50 11.88
CA LEU A 125 1.16 5.71 11.98
C LEU A 125 0.93 4.20 12.13
N PRO A 126 0.07 3.71 13.04
CA PRO A 126 -0.17 2.26 13.17
C PRO A 126 -0.88 1.62 11.96
N ARG A 127 -1.41 2.44 11.04
CA ARG A 127 -2.09 2.02 9.81
C ARG A 127 -1.31 2.38 8.54
N LEU A 128 -0.08 2.92 8.70
CA LEU A 128 0.81 3.24 7.59
C LEU A 128 1.61 2.01 7.19
N TRP A 129 1.70 1.75 5.88
CA TRP A 129 2.44 0.64 5.27
C TRP A 129 3.42 1.21 4.26
N LEU A 130 4.72 1.05 4.52
CA LEU A 130 5.80 1.58 3.68
C LEU A 130 6.37 0.45 2.84
N CYS A 131 6.22 0.53 1.53
CA CYS A 131 6.53 -0.52 0.58
C CYS A 131 7.79 -0.21 -0.21
N GLU A 132 8.73 -1.17 -0.27
CA GLU A 132 9.94 -1.13 -1.09
C GLU A 132 10.14 -2.47 -1.83
N PRO A 133 10.65 -2.45 -3.07
CA PRO A 133 10.96 -3.67 -3.81
C PRO A 133 12.22 -4.39 -3.31
N LEU A 134 13.06 -3.71 -2.54
CA LEU A 134 14.24 -4.23 -1.85
C LEU A 134 14.03 -4.02 -0.36
N TRP A 135 13.66 -5.06 0.37
CA TRP A 135 13.36 -4.96 1.81
C TRP A 135 14.52 -4.38 2.64
N GLN A 136 15.77 -4.51 2.16
CA GLN A 136 16.94 -3.93 2.82
C GLN A 136 16.87 -2.40 2.90
N ASP A 137 16.20 -1.75 1.93
CA ASP A 137 16.05 -0.29 1.90
C ASP A 137 15.05 0.21 2.96
N LEU A 138 14.28 -0.71 3.55
CA LEU A 138 13.38 -0.42 4.68
C LEU A 138 14.09 -0.41 6.05
N LEU A 139 15.24 -1.08 6.19
CA LEU A 139 15.91 -1.24 7.50
C LEU A 139 16.21 0.09 8.20
N PRO A 140 16.66 1.16 7.49
CA PRO A 140 16.89 2.44 8.13
C PRO A 140 15.62 3.10 8.72
N LEU A 141 14.44 2.64 8.30
CA LEU A 141 13.17 3.19 8.78
C LEU A 141 12.71 2.55 10.09
N ARG A 142 13.21 1.36 10.45
CA ARG A 142 12.68 0.58 11.57
C ARG A 142 12.67 1.34 12.89
N ASP A 143 13.78 2.02 13.21
CA ASP A 143 13.90 2.76 14.47
C ASP A 143 13.02 4.03 14.51
N HIS A 144 12.50 4.47 13.38
CA HIS A 144 11.68 5.68 13.23
C HIS A 144 10.21 5.36 12.92
N ALA A 145 9.84 4.09 12.71
CA ALA A 145 8.55 3.73 12.15
C ALA A 145 7.35 3.93 13.09
N GLU A 146 7.56 4.05 14.42
CA GLU A 146 6.53 4.36 15.43
C GLU A 146 5.21 3.57 15.28
N GLY A 147 5.32 2.29 14.90
CA GLY A 147 4.18 1.40 14.64
C GLY A 147 3.78 1.28 13.17
N ALA A 148 4.35 2.07 12.26
CA ALA A 148 4.18 1.85 10.83
C ALA A 148 4.75 0.51 10.40
N LYS A 149 4.11 -0.13 9.43
CA LYS A 149 4.47 -1.44 8.88
C LYS A 149 5.41 -1.30 7.70
N LEU A 150 6.49 -2.07 7.72
CA LEU A 150 7.48 -2.16 6.64
C LEU A 150 7.15 -3.37 5.76
N VAL A 151 7.10 -3.16 4.44
CA VAL A 151 6.55 -4.13 3.48
C VAL A 151 7.56 -4.46 2.38
N ASP A 152 7.98 -5.71 2.28
CA ASP A 152 8.74 -6.24 1.13
C ASP A 152 7.79 -6.40 -0.08
N SER A 153 7.78 -5.42 -1.00
CA SER A 153 6.89 -5.42 -2.18
C SER A 153 7.61 -5.97 -3.40
N THR A 154 7.44 -7.27 -3.69
CA THR A 154 8.25 -7.96 -4.69
C THR A 154 7.45 -8.98 -5.52
N ARG A 155 8.13 -9.92 -6.17
CA ARG A 155 7.56 -11.08 -6.88
C ARG A 155 8.18 -12.36 -6.35
N LEU A 156 7.40 -13.43 -6.26
CA LEU A 156 7.92 -14.73 -5.81
C LEU A 156 9.13 -15.18 -6.64
N SER A 157 9.13 -14.91 -7.94
CA SER A 157 10.24 -15.24 -8.85
C SER A 157 11.55 -14.49 -8.56
N ARG A 158 11.51 -13.40 -7.80
CA ARG A 158 12.69 -12.62 -7.37
C ARG A 158 13.28 -13.12 -6.06
N ILE A 159 12.57 -13.94 -5.32
CA ILE A 159 13.00 -14.53 -4.03
C ILE A 159 13.91 -15.74 -4.31
N LYS A 160 15.20 -15.49 -4.51
CA LYS A 160 16.16 -16.54 -4.95
C LYS A 160 16.50 -17.52 -3.86
N GLU A 161 16.47 -17.11 -2.59
CA GLU A 161 16.73 -17.93 -1.40
C GLU A 161 15.59 -18.88 -1.02
N GLY A 162 14.43 -18.71 -1.66
CA GLY A 162 13.20 -19.43 -1.35
C GLY A 162 12.33 -18.74 -0.28
N PRO A 163 11.00 -18.99 -0.31
CA PRO A 163 10.05 -18.26 0.53
C PRO A 163 10.23 -18.50 2.03
N GLU A 164 10.62 -19.70 2.47
CA GLU A 164 10.84 -19.99 3.89
C GLU A 164 11.99 -19.18 4.48
N ARG A 165 13.12 -19.11 3.74
CA ARG A 165 14.25 -18.30 4.17
C ARG A 165 13.92 -16.82 4.14
N ARG A 166 13.17 -16.36 3.11
CA ARG A 166 12.69 -14.98 3.04
C ARG A 166 11.82 -14.65 4.25
N ALA A 167 10.83 -15.47 4.60
CA ALA A 167 9.96 -15.24 5.74
C ALA A 167 10.74 -15.15 7.06
N ALA A 168 11.68 -16.08 7.30
CA ALA A 168 12.54 -16.05 8.47
C ALA A 168 13.42 -14.79 8.53
N THR A 169 13.99 -14.36 7.38
CA THR A 169 14.80 -13.15 7.29
C THR A 169 13.94 -11.89 7.56
N LEU A 170 12.79 -11.76 6.92
CA LEU A 170 11.89 -10.60 7.14
C LEU A 170 11.51 -10.48 8.62
N ALA A 171 11.14 -11.61 9.27
CA ALA A 171 10.81 -11.63 10.70
C ALA A 171 12.00 -11.21 11.58
N SER A 172 13.21 -11.71 11.29
CA SER A 172 14.41 -11.38 12.08
C SER A 172 14.83 -9.91 11.92
N GLU A 173 14.56 -9.31 10.78
CA GLU A 173 14.91 -7.91 10.45
C GLU A 173 13.79 -6.91 10.79
N GLY A 174 12.67 -7.38 11.36
CA GLY A 174 11.56 -6.54 11.77
C GLY A 174 10.74 -5.98 10.60
N ILE A 175 10.70 -6.69 9.46
CA ILE A 175 9.79 -6.39 8.35
C ILE A 175 8.44 -7.05 8.65
N ASP A 176 7.35 -6.29 8.50
CA ASP A 176 6.03 -6.68 8.99
C ASP A 176 5.18 -7.43 7.97
N ALA A 177 5.45 -7.23 6.68
CA ALA A 177 4.62 -7.79 5.62
C ALA A 177 5.39 -8.08 4.33
N ILE A 178 4.80 -8.94 3.50
CA ILE A 178 5.22 -9.15 2.12
C ILE A 178 4.03 -8.90 1.17
N ASN A 179 4.28 -8.14 0.10
CA ASN A 179 3.31 -7.83 -0.94
C ASN A 179 3.71 -8.47 -2.25
N LEU A 180 2.94 -9.46 -2.71
CA LEU A 180 3.19 -10.18 -3.96
C LEU A 180 2.03 -10.02 -4.95
N HIS A 181 2.32 -10.19 -6.22
CA HIS A 181 1.27 -10.27 -7.24
C HIS A 181 0.31 -11.44 -6.96
N HIS A 182 -0.98 -11.25 -7.22
CA HIS A 182 -2.00 -12.25 -6.89
C HIS A 182 -1.72 -13.66 -7.45
N THR A 183 -1.05 -13.77 -8.62
CA THR A 183 -0.69 -15.05 -9.23
C THR A 183 0.43 -15.80 -8.51
N ASP A 184 1.16 -15.14 -7.62
CA ASP A 184 2.26 -15.72 -6.86
C ASP A 184 1.75 -16.40 -5.57
N TRP A 185 0.51 -16.14 -5.16
CA TRP A 185 -0.06 -16.64 -3.92
C TRP A 185 -0.69 -18.03 -4.04
N SER A 186 -0.54 -18.80 -2.98
CA SER A 186 -1.30 -20.01 -2.68
C SER A 186 -1.61 -20.03 -1.18
N GLY A 187 -2.63 -20.78 -0.74
CA GLY A 187 -2.94 -20.90 0.68
C GLY A 187 -1.79 -21.45 1.51
N GLY A 188 -0.96 -22.34 0.94
CA GLY A 188 0.25 -22.83 1.59
C GLY A 188 1.31 -21.75 1.78
N LEU A 189 1.46 -20.84 0.80
CA LEU A 189 2.41 -19.73 0.89
C LEU A 189 1.94 -18.66 1.90
N VAL A 190 0.65 -18.35 1.94
CA VAL A 190 0.08 -17.48 2.98
C VAL A 190 0.35 -18.05 4.37
N THR A 191 0.00 -19.32 4.58
CA THR A 191 0.26 -20.00 5.87
C THR A 191 1.74 -20.02 6.23
N LEU A 192 2.64 -20.15 5.25
CA LEU A 192 4.08 -20.11 5.47
C LEU A 192 4.51 -18.77 6.07
N PHE A 193 4.13 -17.64 5.44
CA PHE A 193 4.49 -16.31 5.94
C PHE A 193 3.86 -16.02 7.30
N HIS A 194 2.59 -16.42 7.51
CA HIS A 194 1.90 -16.26 8.79
C HIS A 194 2.59 -17.01 9.95
N ARG A 195 3.27 -18.14 9.70
CA ARG A 195 4.07 -18.84 10.74
C ARG A 195 5.25 -18.05 11.25
N PHE A 196 5.64 -16.99 10.54
CA PHE A 196 6.68 -16.05 10.93
C PHE A 196 6.12 -14.68 11.32
N ASP A 197 4.79 -14.57 11.54
CA ASP A 197 4.08 -13.34 11.84
C ASP A 197 4.22 -12.26 10.75
N ILE A 198 4.47 -12.66 9.49
CA ILE A 198 4.55 -11.78 8.33
C ILE A 198 3.18 -11.71 7.64
N CYS A 199 2.58 -10.51 7.60
CA CYS A 199 1.33 -10.27 6.88
C CYS A 199 1.51 -10.52 5.38
N ALA A 200 0.50 -11.14 4.77
CA ALA A 200 0.47 -11.44 3.34
C ALA A 200 -0.46 -10.48 2.61
N ILE A 201 0.06 -9.75 1.62
CA ILE A 201 -0.69 -8.77 0.82
C ILE A 201 -0.64 -9.16 -0.64
N ALA A 202 -1.75 -8.96 -1.37
CA ALA A 202 -1.84 -9.28 -2.80
C ALA A 202 -2.22 -8.06 -3.62
N TRP A 203 -1.53 -7.84 -4.74
CA TRP A 203 -1.81 -6.75 -5.67
C TRP A 203 -2.28 -7.23 -7.06
N ASP A 204 -2.84 -6.27 -7.85
CA ASP A 204 -3.41 -6.46 -9.20
C ASP A 204 -4.66 -7.36 -9.21
N LEU A 205 -5.57 -7.15 -8.28
CA LEU A 205 -6.82 -7.89 -8.14
C LEU A 205 -7.99 -7.09 -8.73
N GLN A 206 -8.26 -7.26 -10.03
CA GLN A 206 -9.21 -6.41 -10.77
C GLN A 206 -10.60 -7.02 -10.95
N PHE A 207 -10.77 -8.34 -10.66
CA PHE A 207 -11.99 -9.06 -10.93
C PHE A 207 -12.43 -9.90 -9.72
N GLU A 208 -13.74 -10.01 -9.51
CA GLU A 208 -14.34 -10.76 -8.39
C GLU A 208 -13.87 -12.22 -8.34
N HIS A 209 -13.74 -12.88 -9.50
CA HIS A 209 -13.31 -14.28 -9.58
C HIS A 209 -11.83 -14.50 -9.19
N LEU A 210 -11.01 -13.42 -9.14
CA LEU A 210 -9.65 -13.44 -8.60
C LEU A 210 -9.64 -13.04 -7.13
N LEU A 211 -10.43 -12.05 -6.74
CA LEU A 211 -10.52 -11.52 -5.37
C LEU A 211 -11.00 -12.59 -4.38
N ARG A 212 -12.11 -13.27 -4.69
CA ARG A 212 -12.72 -14.25 -3.77
C ARG A 212 -11.79 -15.42 -3.40
N PRO A 213 -11.11 -16.11 -4.34
CA PRO A 213 -10.13 -17.13 -3.97
C PRO A 213 -8.98 -16.61 -3.11
N ILE A 214 -8.45 -15.43 -3.40
CA ILE A 214 -7.37 -14.80 -2.62
C ILE A 214 -7.84 -14.51 -1.19
N LEU A 215 -9.01 -13.91 -1.01
CA LEU A 215 -9.58 -13.67 0.33
C LEU A 215 -9.78 -14.97 1.13
N ARG A 216 -10.17 -16.09 0.45
CA ARG A 216 -10.29 -17.41 1.09
C ARG A 216 -8.96 -18.02 1.50
N MET A 217 -7.84 -17.61 0.89
CA MET A 217 -6.50 -18.07 1.26
C MET A 217 -6.02 -17.49 2.60
N GLY A 218 -6.78 -16.57 3.21
CA GLY A 218 -6.40 -15.92 4.47
C GLY A 218 -5.48 -14.73 4.30
N ILE A 219 -5.47 -14.10 3.11
CA ILE A 219 -4.66 -12.91 2.84
C ILE A 219 -5.02 -11.76 3.80
N ASP A 220 -4.05 -10.92 4.18
CA ASP A 220 -4.22 -9.82 5.12
C ASP A 220 -4.54 -8.48 4.44
N GLY A 221 -4.27 -8.36 3.14
CA GLY A 221 -4.60 -7.18 2.37
C GLY A 221 -4.69 -7.45 0.88
N VAL A 222 -5.52 -6.67 0.19
CA VAL A 222 -5.72 -6.75 -1.27
C VAL A 222 -5.72 -5.36 -1.88
N HIS A 223 -5.10 -5.22 -3.07
CA HIS A 223 -5.08 -3.98 -3.85
C HIS A 223 -5.90 -4.13 -5.12
N SER A 224 -6.81 -3.18 -5.40
CA SER A 224 -7.62 -3.15 -6.61
C SER A 224 -7.83 -1.74 -7.14
N ASP A 225 -7.88 -1.62 -8.48
CA ASP A 225 -8.32 -0.41 -9.17
C ASP A 225 -9.84 -0.23 -9.06
N TRP A 226 -10.57 -1.36 -9.00
CA TRP A 226 -12.04 -1.45 -8.98
C TRP A 226 -12.54 -1.63 -7.55
N VAL A 227 -12.68 -0.53 -6.83
CA VAL A 227 -13.07 -0.54 -5.40
C VAL A 227 -14.43 -1.18 -5.18
N ASP A 228 -15.41 -0.90 -6.04
CA ASP A 228 -16.75 -1.48 -5.98
C ASP A 228 -16.72 -3.02 -6.03
N ARG A 229 -16.03 -3.58 -7.03
CA ARG A 229 -15.86 -5.05 -7.19
C ARG A 229 -15.09 -5.66 -6.02
N MET A 230 -14.04 -4.97 -5.56
CA MET A 230 -13.25 -5.40 -4.41
C MET A 230 -14.13 -5.49 -3.16
N MET A 231 -14.93 -4.46 -2.91
CA MET A 231 -15.80 -4.42 -1.72
C MET A 231 -16.97 -5.39 -1.81
N ASP A 232 -17.49 -5.69 -3.01
CA ASP A 232 -18.52 -6.72 -3.20
C ASP A 232 -17.95 -8.11 -2.91
N ALA A 233 -16.75 -8.44 -3.43
CA ALA A 233 -16.05 -9.68 -3.12
C ALA A 233 -15.72 -9.78 -1.62
N TYR A 234 -15.25 -8.67 -1.01
CA TYR A 234 -14.95 -8.60 0.42
C TYR A 234 -16.16 -8.92 1.28
N ARG A 235 -17.30 -8.23 1.05
CA ARG A 235 -18.54 -8.46 1.79
C ARG A 235 -19.06 -9.89 1.64
N ALA A 236 -18.93 -10.48 0.45
CA ALA A 236 -19.37 -11.84 0.16
C ALA A 236 -18.54 -12.91 0.91
N GLU A 237 -17.25 -12.67 1.16
CA GLU A 237 -16.34 -13.64 1.78
C GLU A 237 -16.07 -13.36 3.26
N LEU A 238 -16.13 -12.11 3.71
CA LEU A 238 -15.69 -11.67 5.03
C LEU A 238 -16.77 -10.95 5.84
N GLY A 239 -17.87 -10.54 5.21
CA GLY A 239 -18.89 -9.70 5.82
C GLY A 239 -18.58 -8.20 5.70
N ALA A 240 -19.21 -7.39 6.56
CA ALA A 240 -18.99 -5.94 6.54
C ALA A 240 -17.53 -5.61 6.93
N PRO A 241 -16.87 -4.69 6.20
CA PRO A 241 -15.53 -4.27 6.56
C PRO A 241 -15.55 -3.50 7.89
N GLN A 242 -14.49 -3.66 8.67
CA GLN A 242 -14.22 -2.89 9.89
C GLN A 242 -12.79 -2.34 9.83
N LEU A 243 -12.55 -1.22 10.51
CA LEU A 243 -11.24 -0.55 10.62
C LEU A 243 -10.55 -0.90 11.93
#